data_34bff32288e03d472f24051ce3bbc1de
#
_entry.id   34bff32288e03d472f24051ce3bbc1de
#
_cell.length_a   1.000
_cell.length_b   1.000
_cell.length_c   1.000
_cell.angle_alpha   90.00
_cell.angle_beta   90.00
_cell.angle_gamma   90.00
#
_symmetry.space_group_name_H-M   'P 1'
#
loop_
_entity.id
_entity.type
_entity.pdbx_description
1 polymer ?
#
loop_
_entity_poly.entity_id
_entity_poly.type
_entity_poly.pdbx_seq_one_letter_code
_entity_poly.pdbx_strand_id
1 'polypeptide(L)'
;KNSEKHHVAAVIGLDASKLRAPSTWVHAQPAANSMELIYTTSMDEYQDTGDNTETRLGWIGRLNYDFAGKYLVEFTVRRDGAWKWAPGHRWGTFPAGSVGWRISEEDFWRDSKLGSIFNDLKIRASYGVVGDDNIDANVYRAYDYMSGYNYNQGGTAIDGKYVIGSKARALPATTFTWMK
;
A
#
# COMPACT_ATOMS: atom_id res chain seq x y z
N LYS A 1 -30.89 32.20 9.47
CA LYS A 1 -29.91 32.79 10.46
C LYS A 1 -29.07 31.74 11.20
N ASN A 2 -29.49 30.48 11.26
CA ASN A 2 -28.70 29.43 11.94
C ASN A 2 -27.66 28.73 11.01
N SER A 3 -27.68 29.00 9.73
CA SER A 3 -26.78 28.37 8.75
C SER A 3 -25.33 28.91 8.82
N GLU A 4 -25.11 30.10 9.33
CA GLU A 4 -23.79 30.73 9.37
C GLU A 4 -22.85 30.16 10.45
N LYS A 5 -23.38 29.38 11.40
CA LYS A 5 -22.57 28.78 12.48
C LYS A 5 -22.15 27.35 12.19
N HIS A 6 -22.72 26.71 11.20
CA HIS A 6 -22.47 25.31 10.86
C HIS A 6 -21.81 25.24 9.49
N HIS A 7 -20.56 24.77 9.47
CA HIS A 7 -19.84 24.49 8.22
C HIS A 7 -19.59 23.00 8.12
N VAL A 8 -20.04 22.41 7.01
CA VAL A 8 -19.82 21.00 6.68
C VAL A 8 -19.10 20.93 5.35
N ALA A 9 -18.01 20.19 5.32
CA ALA A 9 -17.29 19.89 4.09
C ALA A 9 -17.08 18.37 3.99
N ALA A 10 -17.37 17.79 2.84
CA ALA A 10 -17.17 16.38 2.59
C ALA A 10 -16.32 16.21 1.33
N VAL A 11 -15.43 15.23 1.38
CA VAL A 11 -14.58 14.82 0.24
C VAL A 11 -14.71 13.32 0.07
N ILE A 12 -14.92 12.89 -1.15
CA ILE A 12 -14.84 11.48 -1.55
C ILE A 12 -13.84 11.40 -2.70
N GLY A 13 -12.92 10.46 -2.61
CA GLY A 13 -11.88 10.26 -3.62
C GLY A 13 -11.66 8.79 -3.93
N LEU A 14 -11.12 8.55 -5.11
CA LEU A 14 -10.64 7.25 -5.57
C LEU A 14 -9.17 7.40 -5.91
N ASP A 15 -8.35 6.52 -5.38
CA ASP A 15 -6.93 6.40 -5.70
C ASP A 15 -6.70 5.05 -6.37
N ALA A 16 -6.23 5.06 -7.60
CA ALA A 16 -5.95 3.85 -8.36
C ALA A 16 -4.55 3.92 -8.94
N SER A 17 -3.72 2.95 -8.64
CA SER A 17 -2.38 2.85 -9.19
C SER A 17 -2.12 1.50 -9.83
N LYS A 18 -1.38 1.52 -10.94
CA LYS A 18 -0.89 0.34 -11.62
C LYS A 18 0.58 0.57 -11.97
N LEU A 19 1.43 -0.23 -11.36
CA LEU A 19 2.85 -0.28 -11.71
C LEU A 19 3.08 -1.51 -12.59
N ARG A 20 3.76 -1.33 -13.69
CA ARG A 20 4.20 -2.40 -14.57
C ARG A 20 5.71 -2.35 -14.70
N ALA A 21 6.38 -3.44 -14.34
CA ALA A 21 7.82 -3.54 -14.38
C ALA A 21 8.22 -4.85 -15.11
N PRO A 22 8.16 -4.88 -16.44
CA PRO A 22 8.67 -6.01 -17.22
C PRO A 22 10.19 -6.05 -17.08
N SER A 23 10.74 -7.25 -16.99
CA SER A 23 12.19 -7.46 -17.00
C SER A 23 12.56 -8.59 -17.93
N THR A 24 13.65 -8.37 -18.66
CA THR A 24 14.21 -9.35 -19.61
C THR A 24 15.68 -9.52 -19.27
N TRP A 25 16.13 -10.75 -19.20
CA TRP A 25 17.53 -11.08 -19.02
C TRP A 25 18.05 -11.77 -20.29
N VAL A 26 19.21 -11.34 -20.73
CA VAL A 26 19.88 -11.86 -21.91
C VAL A 26 21.31 -12.22 -21.55
N HIS A 27 21.70 -13.45 -21.81
CA HIS A 27 23.10 -13.87 -21.78
C HIS A 27 23.60 -14.01 -23.21
N ALA A 28 24.72 -13.38 -23.50
CA ALA A 28 25.33 -13.41 -24.81
C ALA A 28 26.85 -13.60 -24.68
N GLN A 29 27.41 -14.50 -25.47
CA GLN A 29 28.82 -14.74 -25.50
C GLN A 29 29.48 -13.92 -26.62
N PRO A 30 30.42 -13.01 -26.30
CA PRO A 30 31.12 -12.24 -27.34
C PRO A 30 32.01 -13.12 -28.17
N ALA A 31 32.12 -12.82 -29.46
CA ALA A 31 32.99 -13.54 -30.40
C ALA A 31 34.50 -13.36 -30.09
N ALA A 32 34.85 -12.29 -29.34
CA ALA A 32 36.21 -12.02 -28.89
C ALA A 32 36.19 -11.28 -27.55
N ASN A 33 37.19 -11.52 -26.69
CA ASN A 33 37.29 -10.91 -25.38
C ASN A 33 37.47 -9.37 -25.39
N SER A 34 37.76 -8.78 -26.54
CA SER A 34 37.91 -7.33 -26.71
C SER A 34 36.59 -6.62 -27.05
N MET A 35 35.48 -7.34 -27.17
CA MET A 35 34.19 -6.74 -27.51
C MET A 35 33.46 -6.31 -26.25
N GLU A 36 33.18 -5.02 -26.20
CA GLU A 36 32.40 -4.41 -25.09
C GLU A 36 30.89 -4.36 -25.35
N LEU A 37 30.47 -4.63 -26.58
CA LEU A 37 29.08 -4.49 -27.04
C LEU A 37 28.44 -5.83 -27.37
N ILE A 38 27.26 -6.07 -26.81
CA ILE A 38 26.54 -7.35 -26.87
C ILE A 38 25.83 -7.56 -28.23
N TYR A 39 25.48 -6.50 -28.94
CA TYR A 39 24.63 -6.58 -30.13
C TYR A 39 25.26 -7.31 -31.32
N THR A 40 26.58 -7.53 -31.32
CA THR A 40 27.28 -8.26 -32.37
C THR A 40 27.52 -9.71 -32.04
N THR A 41 27.06 -10.19 -30.88
CA THR A 41 27.31 -11.55 -30.41
C THR A 41 26.11 -12.46 -30.67
N SER A 42 26.36 -13.76 -30.69
CA SER A 42 25.27 -14.73 -30.67
C SER A 42 24.69 -14.79 -29.26
N MET A 43 23.38 -14.71 -29.18
CA MET A 43 22.63 -14.89 -27.94
C MET A 43 22.51 -16.38 -27.66
N ASP A 44 23.06 -16.85 -26.55
CA ASP A 44 23.03 -18.26 -26.15
C ASP A 44 21.92 -18.55 -25.11
N GLU A 45 21.44 -17.52 -24.39
CA GLU A 45 20.33 -17.67 -23.47
C GLU A 45 19.48 -16.40 -23.45
N TYR A 46 18.17 -16.59 -23.50
CA TYR A 46 17.18 -15.54 -23.32
C TYR A 46 16.16 -15.96 -22.26
N GLN A 47 15.93 -15.12 -21.28
CA GLN A 47 14.93 -15.34 -20.27
C GLN A 47 14.06 -14.10 -20.11
N ASP A 48 12.78 -14.26 -20.37
CA ASP A 48 11.76 -13.29 -19.95
C ASP A 48 11.33 -13.63 -18.51
N THR A 49 11.66 -12.76 -17.57
CA THR A 49 11.33 -12.96 -16.15
C THR A 49 9.89 -12.59 -15.82
N GLY A 50 9.13 -12.20 -16.83
CA GLY A 50 7.71 -11.92 -16.72
C GLY A 50 7.39 -10.46 -16.42
N ASP A 51 6.11 -10.21 -16.30
CA ASP A 51 5.54 -8.87 -16.07
C ASP A 51 5.12 -8.73 -14.62
N ASN A 52 5.92 -8.04 -13.81
CA ASN A 52 5.59 -7.70 -12.44
C ASN A 52 4.61 -6.53 -12.44
N THR A 53 3.33 -6.83 -12.59
CA THR A 53 2.28 -5.83 -12.50
C THR A 53 1.73 -5.75 -11.08
N GLU A 54 1.82 -4.59 -10.49
CA GLU A 54 1.23 -4.27 -9.19
C GLU A 54 0.03 -3.35 -9.36
N THR A 55 -1.06 -3.67 -8.69
CA THR A 55 -2.27 -2.85 -8.71
C THR A 55 -2.73 -2.54 -7.30
N ARG A 56 -3.11 -1.28 -7.08
CA ARG A 56 -3.70 -0.81 -5.83
C ARG A 56 -4.93 0.02 -6.14
N LEU A 57 -5.93 -0.09 -5.30
CA LEU A 57 -7.16 0.68 -5.40
C LEU A 57 -7.57 1.12 -4.00
N GLY A 58 -7.77 2.42 -3.81
CA GLY A 58 -8.14 3.00 -2.54
C GLY A 58 -9.36 3.92 -2.66
N TRP A 59 -10.25 3.85 -1.70
CA TRP A 59 -11.33 4.80 -1.48
C TRP A 59 -11.01 5.65 -0.27
N ILE A 60 -11.19 6.96 -0.40
CA ILE A 60 -11.03 7.90 0.70
C ILE A 60 -12.32 8.70 0.88
N GLY A 61 -12.76 8.78 2.13
CA GLY A 61 -13.86 9.66 2.54
C GLY A 61 -13.40 10.53 3.69
N ARG A 62 -13.69 11.83 3.62
CA ARG A 62 -13.43 12.79 4.70
C ARG A 62 -14.65 13.64 4.92
N LEU A 63 -15.00 13.81 6.17
CA LEU A 63 -16.05 14.72 6.64
C LEU A 63 -15.45 15.68 7.66
N ASN A 64 -15.60 16.97 7.39
CA ASN A 64 -15.22 18.03 8.32
C ASN A 64 -16.49 18.73 8.76
N TYR A 65 -16.57 18.98 10.06
CA TYR A 65 -17.62 19.77 10.67
C TYR A 65 -17.01 20.85 11.56
N ASP A 66 -17.46 22.07 11.37
CA ASP A 66 -17.07 23.22 12.15
C ASP A 66 -18.34 23.88 12.70
N PHE A 67 -18.36 24.07 14.00
CA PHE A 67 -19.42 24.81 14.68
C PHE A 67 -18.90 26.14 15.21
N ALA A 68 -19.40 27.22 14.61
CA ALA A 68 -19.12 28.61 14.98
C ALA A 68 -17.62 29.00 14.97
N GLY A 69 -16.78 28.27 14.25
CA GLY A 69 -15.32 28.44 14.28
C GLY A 69 -14.65 27.98 15.58
N LYS A 70 -15.41 27.47 16.55
CA LYS A 70 -14.96 27.09 17.89
C LYS A 70 -14.67 25.61 18.01
N TYR A 71 -15.60 24.77 17.57
CA TYR A 71 -15.53 23.32 17.69
C TYR A 71 -15.35 22.69 16.32
N LEU A 72 -14.26 21.97 16.17
CA LEU A 72 -13.85 21.35 14.92
C LEU A 72 -13.87 19.84 15.07
N VAL A 73 -14.52 19.14 14.15
CA VAL A 73 -14.53 17.67 14.10
C VAL A 73 -14.16 17.23 12.69
N GLU A 74 -13.23 16.31 12.60
CA GLU A 74 -12.87 15.66 11.33
C GLU A 74 -12.98 14.16 11.49
N PHE A 75 -13.59 13.54 10.52
CA PHE A 75 -13.60 12.08 10.36
C PHE A 75 -13.08 11.72 8.97
N THR A 76 -12.12 10.80 8.92
CA THR A 76 -11.58 10.28 7.68
C THR A 76 -11.66 8.77 7.72
N VAL A 77 -12.05 8.16 6.61
CA VAL A 77 -11.95 6.72 6.40
C VAL A 77 -11.24 6.45 5.09
N ARG A 78 -10.27 5.56 5.11
CA ARG A 78 -9.61 5.05 3.93
C ARG A 78 -9.80 3.54 3.83
N ARG A 79 -10.16 3.05 2.65
CA ARG A 79 -10.30 1.63 2.37
C ARG A 79 -9.42 1.29 1.18
N ASP A 80 -8.34 0.56 1.44
CA ASP A 80 -7.31 0.24 0.47
C ASP A 80 -7.29 -1.24 0.15
N GLY A 81 -7.19 -1.55 -1.14
CA GLY A 81 -7.03 -2.88 -1.66
C GLY A 81 -5.68 -3.06 -2.35
N ALA A 82 -4.98 -4.14 -2.03
CA ALA A 82 -3.72 -4.51 -2.66
C ALA A 82 -3.81 -5.88 -3.34
N TRP A 83 -3.20 -5.96 -4.50
CA TRP A 83 -3.19 -7.15 -5.36
C TRP A 83 -2.53 -8.37 -4.72
N LYS A 84 -1.54 -8.16 -3.86
CA LYS A 84 -0.68 -9.21 -3.28
C LYS A 84 -1.37 -10.13 -2.27
N TRP A 85 -2.49 -9.69 -1.70
CA TRP A 85 -3.22 -10.45 -0.69
C TRP A 85 -4.17 -11.48 -1.29
N ALA A 86 -4.45 -12.54 -0.53
CA ALA A 86 -5.42 -13.55 -0.90
C ALA A 86 -6.82 -12.95 -1.14
N PRO A 87 -7.62 -13.55 -2.04
CA PRO A 87 -9.03 -13.21 -2.15
C PRO A 87 -9.74 -13.24 -0.78
N GLY A 88 -10.49 -12.20 -0.47
CA GLY A 88 -11.11 -12.02 0.85
C GLY A 88 -10.26 -11.24 1.87
N HIS A 89 -8.95 -11.15 1.70
CA HIS A 89 -8.02 -10.43 2.59
C HIS A 89 -7.37 -9.20 1.94
N ARG A 90 -7.78 -8.86 0.72
CA ARG A 90 -7.19 -7.77 -0.08
C ARG A 90 -7.47 -6.38 0.47
N TRP A 91 -8.58 -6.21 1.19
CA TRP A 91 -9.06 -4.90 1.60
C TRP A 91 -8.77 -4.62 3.06
N GLY A 92 -8.10 -3.50 3.32
CA GLY A 92 -7.94 -2.91 4.64
C GLY A 92 -8.84 -1.68 4.80
N THR A 93 -9.33 -1.42 6.02
CA THR A 93 -10.09 -0.21 6.35
C THR A 93 -9.41 0.50 7.50
N PHE A 94 -9.14 1.78 7.33
CA PHE A 94 -8.32 2.62 8.20
C PHE A 94 -9.10 3.90 8.55
N PRO A 95 -9.88 3.88 9.65
CA PRO A 95 -10.56 5.06 10.13
C PRO A 95 -9.62 5.95 10.93
N ALA A 96 -9.86 7.26 10.87
CA ALA A 96 -9.21 8.27 11.70
C ALA A 96 -10.20 9.37 12.05
N GLY A 97 -10.02 9.95 13.21
CA GLY A 97 -10.82 11.08 13.66
C GLY A 97 -10.00 12.11 14.42
N SER A 98 -10.41 13.35 14.38
CA SER A 98 -9.83 14.41 15.18
C SER A 98 -10.91 15.37 15.68
N VAL A 99 -10.67 15.90 16.86
CA VAL A 99 -11.47 16.97 17.45
C VAL A 99 -10.57 18.14 17.80
N GLY A 100 -11.06 19.34 17.57
CA GLY A 100 -10.35 20.57 17.90
C GLY A 100 -11.26 21.56 18.61
N TRP A 101 -10.73 22.23 19.61
CA TRP A 101 -11.42 23.30 20.32
C TRP A 101 -10.56 24.56 20.29
N ARG A 102 -11.12 25.61 19.72
CA ARG A 102 -10.52 26.96 19.73
C ARG A 102 -10.99 27.68 20.97
N ILE A 103 -10.21 27.58 22.03
CA ILE A 103 -10.51 28.24 23.31
C ILE A 103 -10.48 29.76 23.16
N SER A 104 -9.60 30.27 22.30
CA SER A 104 -9.48 31.71 22.02
C SER A 104 -10.77 32.34 21.46
N GLU A 105 -11.66 31.52 20.88
CA GLU A 105 -12.93 31.99 20.34
C GLU A 105 -14.06 32.03 21.40
N GLU A 106 -13.81 31.53 22.60
CA GLU A 106 -14.78 31.56 23.69
C GLU A 106 -14.80 32.93 24.38
N ASP A 107 -15.99 33.37 24.79
CA ASP A 107 -16.20 34.67 25.42
C ASP A 107 -15.43 34.77 26.76
N PHE A 108 -15.39 33.69 27.55
CA PHE A 108 -14.64 33.65 28.79
C PHE A 108 -13.13 33.86 28.62
N TRP A 109 -12.58 33.43 27.48
CA TRP A 109 -11.17 33.61 27.16
C TRP A 109 -10.86 35.03 26.70
N ARG A 110 -11.73 35.59 25.84
CA ARG A 110 -11.59 36.96 25.33
C ARG A 110 -11.64 38.00 26.44
N ASP A 111 -12.48 37.76 27.45
CA ASP A 111 -12.64 38.66 28.58
C ASP A 111 -11.56 38.45 29.66
N SER A 112 -10.67 37.48 29.51
CA SER A 112 -9.62 37.17 30.47
C SER A 112 -8.33 37.94 30.18
N LYS A 113 -7.53 38.19 31.22
CA LYS A 113 -6.17 38.74 31.08
C LYS A 113 -5.24 37.86 30.24
N LEU A 114 -5.51 36.56 30.23
CA LEU A 114 -4.74 35.61 29.39
C LEU A 114 -5.06 35.78 27.93
N GLY A 115 -6.29 36.11 27.57
CA GLY A 115 -6.70 36.39 26.17
C GLY A 115 -6.01 37.61 25.58
N SER A 116 -5.58 38.57 26.40
CA SER A 116 -4.78 39.70 25.91
C SER A 116 -3.32 39.35 25.62
N ILE A 117 -2.80 38.23 26.17
CA ILE A 117 -1.42 37.74 25.96
C ILE A 117 -1.39 36.67 24.89
N PHE A 118 -2.36 35.77 24.90
CA PHE A 118 -2.46 34.65 23.94
C PHE A 118 -3.68 34.84 23.03
N ASN A 119 -3.47 35.41 21.86
CA ASN A 119 -4.56 35.76 20.95
C ASN A 119 -5.13 34.53 20.20
N ASP A 120 -4.39 33.40 20.13
CA ASP A 120 -4.87 32.16 19.56
C ASP A 120 -4.46 30.97 20.44
N LEU A 121 -5.46 30.26 20.94
CA LEU A 121 -5.30 29.05 21.73
C LEU A 121 -6.25 27.97 21.20
N LYS A 122 -5.66 26.89 20.68
CA LYS A 122 -6.38 25.73 20.15
C LYS A 122 -5.85 24.43 20.76
N ILE A 123 -6.75 23.61 21.26
CA ILE A 123 -6.44 22.23 21.66
C ILE A 123 -6.95 21.30 20.57
N ARG A 124 -6.15 20.30 20.21
CA ARG A 124 -6.52 19.26 19.24
C ARG A 124 -6.14 17.88 19.76
N ALA A 125 -7.04 16.93 19.59
CA ALA A 125 -6.80 15.51 19.81
C ALA A 125 -7.14 14.76 18.54
N SER A 126 -6.34 13.74 18.20
CA SER A 126 -6.60 12.88 17.04
C SER A 126 -6.23 11.43 17.35
N TYR A 127 -7.00 10.53 16.78
CA TYR A 127 -6.73 9.09 16.82
C TYR A 127 -7.02 8.49 15.45
N GLY A 128 -6.19 7.54 15.03
CA GLY A 128 -6.37 6.89 13.75
C GLY A 128 -5.65 5.55 13.68
N VAL A 129 -6.15 4.71 12.79
CA VAL A 129 -5.52 3.44 12.43
C VAL A 129 -4.82 3.63 11.10
N VAL A 130 -3.54 3.28 11.04
CA VAL A 130 -2.73 3.30 9.83
C VAL A 130 -2.53 1.88 9.36
N GLY A 131 -2.67 1.65 8.06
CA GLY A 131 -2.39 0.36 7.44
C GLY A 131 -1.06 0.35 6.71
N ASP A 132 -0.32 -0.73 6.87
CA ASP A 132 0.88 -0.99 6.09
C ASP A 132 0.74 -2.30 5.33
N ASP A 133 1.10 -2.28 4.05
CA ASP A 133 1.15 -3.45 3.18
C ASP A 133 2.59 -3.91 2.90
N ASN A 134 3.58 -3.28 3.51
CA ASN A 134 4.99 -3.60 3.33
C ASN A 134 5.40 -4.72 4.28
N ILE A 135 5.40 -5.96 3.79
CA ILE A 135 5.90 -7.13 4.51
C ILE A 135 7.22 -7.56 3.90
N ASP A 136 8.16 -7.96 4.75
CA ASP A 136 9.43 -8.52 4.33
C ASP A 136 9.21 -9.69 3.36
N ALA A 137 9.86 -9.64 2.21
CA ALA A 137 9.78 -10.67 1.17
C ALA A 137 10.28 -12.04 1.64
N ASN A 138 11.02 -12.12 2.76
CA ASN A 138 11.41 -13.38 3.38
C ASN A 138 10.25 -14.02 4.17
N VAL A 139 9.26 -13.20 4.58
CA VAL A 139 8.08 -13.66 5.33
C VAL A 139 6.91 -13.95 4.40
N TYR A 140 6.67 -13.07 3.43
CA TYR A 140 5.57 -13.20 2.50
C TYR A 140 5.94 -12.61 1.12
N ARG A 141 5.70 -13.41 0.08
CA ARG A 141 5.86 -12.96 -1.30
C ARG A 141 4.51 -12.82 -1.97
N ALA A 142 4.47 -12.00 -2.99
CA ALA A 142 3.30 -11.92 -3.85
C ALA A 142 2.89 -13.33 -4.34
N TYR A 143 1.59 -13.60 -4.23
CA TYR A 143 1.00 -14.90 -4.60
C TYR A 143 1.36 -16.11 -3.73
N ASP A 144 1.99 -15.93 -2.56
CA ASP A 144 2.24 -17.03 -1.63
C ASP A 144 0.95 -17.67 -1.09
N TYR A 145 -0.20 -17.04 -1.33
CA TYR A 145 -1.50 -17.65 -1.04
C TYR A 145 -1.93 -18.71 -2.08
N MET A 146 -1.20 -18.84 -3.19
CA MET A 146 -1.50 -19.83 -4.24
C MET A 146 -0.70 -21.12 -4.01
N SER A 147 -1.39 -22.24 -4.09
CA SER A 147 -0.72 -23.54 -4.18
C SER A 147 -0.04 -23.72 -5.55
N GLY A 148 0.99 -24.53 -5.61
CA GLY A 148 1.69 -24.79 -6.87
C GLY A 148 2.88 -25.72 -6.68
N TYR A 149 3.60 -25.91 -7.77
CA TYR A 149 4.81 -26.72 -7.83
C TYR A 149 5.96 -25.91 -8.42
N ASN A 150 7.16 -26.12 -7.91
CA ASN A 150 8.39 -25.64 -8.50
C ASN A 150 8.92 -26.72 -9.43
N TYR A 151 9.12 -26.39 -10.69
CA TYR A 151 9.73 -27.26 -11.68
C TYR A 151 11.24 -27.29 -11.51
N ASN A 152 11.87 -28.30 -12.09
CA ASN A 152 13.32 -28.50 -12.06
C ASN A 152 13.88 -28.63 -10.63
N GLN A 153 13.12 -29.27 -9.77
CA GLN A 153 13.47 -29.52 -8.37
C GLN A 153 13.66 -31.01 -8.15
N GLY A 154 14.92 -31.45 -8.26
CA GLY A 154 15.25 -32.86 -8.24
C GLY A 154 14.88 -33.56 -9.54
N GLY A 155 15.11 -34.84 -9.58
CA GLY A 155 14.78 -35.69 -10.72
C GLY A 155 15.23 -37.13 -10.43
N THR A 156 14.82 -38.02 -11.29
CA THR A 156 15.18 -39.43 -11.21
C THR A 156 15.51 -39.97 -12.58
N ALA A 157 16.28 -41.05 -12.65
CA ALA A 157 16.51 -41.78 -13.89
C ALA A 157 15.42 -42.86 -14.03
N ILE A 158 14.69 -42.80 -15.13
CA ILE A 158 13.71 -43.82 -15.53
C ILE A 158 14.19 -44.37 -16.85
N ASP A 159 14.42 -45.67 -16.89
CA ASP A 159 14.92 -46.38 -18.08
C ASP A 159 16.19 -45.74 -18.69
N GLY A 160 17.14 -45.38 -17.80
CA GLY A 160 18.41 -44.74 -18.21
C GLY A 160 18.29 -43.28 -18.67
N LYS A 161 17.10 -42.68 -18.66
CA LYS A 161 16.86 -41.28 -18.99
C LYS A 161 16.58 -40.46 -17.75
N TYR A 162 17.26 -39.30 -17.65
CA TYR A 162 16.97 -38.35 -16.57
C TYR A 162 15.61 -37.68 -16.79
N VAL A 163 14.72 -37.79 -15.81
CA VAL A 163 13.42 -37.15 -15.80
C VAL A 163 13.44 -36.04 -14.76
N ILE A 164 13.16 -34.82 -15.22
CA ILE A 164 13.09 -33.65 -14.35
C ILE A 164 11.90 -33.78 -13.39
N GLY A 165 12.16 -33.59 -12.11
CA GLY A 165 11.16 -33.62 -11.08
C GLY A 165 10.52 -32.26 -10.82
N SER A 166 9.43 -32.28 -10.07
CA SER A 166 8.80 -31.11 -9.49
C SER A 166 8.56 -31.31 -7.99
N LYS A 167 8.66 -30.21 -7.24
CA LYS A 167 8.44 -30.22 -5.79
C LYS A 167 7.28 -29.27 -5.46
N ALA A 168 6.38 -29.71 -4.59
CA ALA A 168 5.34 -28.83 -4.09
C ALA A 168 5.95 -27.58 -3.43
N ARG A 169 5.35 -26.43 -3.68
CA ARG A 169 5.69 -25.17 -2.99
C ARG A 169 5.33 -25.30 -1.50
N ALA A 170 5.77 -24.33 -0.71
CA ALA A 170 5.33 -24.21 0.68
C ALA A 170 3.80 -24.12 0.79
N LEU A 171 3.26 -24.41 1.95
CA LEU A 171 1.82 -24.29 2.20
C LEU A 171 1.35 -22.86 1.91
N PRO A 172 0.16 -22.71 1.29
CA PRO A 172 -0.37 -21.40 0.94
C PRO A 172 -0.62 -20.53 2.18
N ALA A 173 -0.12 -19.32 2.17
CA ALA A 173 -0.31 -18.32 3.23
C ALA A 173 -1.60 -17.50 2.95
N THR A 174 -2.75 -18.09 3.24
CA THR A 174 -4.07 -17.52 2.86
C THR A 174 -4.61 -16.46 3.80
N THR A 175 -4.03 -16.30 4.99
CA THR A 175 -4.53 -15.43 6.07
C THR A 175 -3.80 -14.10 6.18
N PHE A 176 -2.74 -13.89 5.42
CA PHE A 176 -2.02 -12.62 5.41
C PHE A 176 -2.87 -11.49 4.87
N THR A 177 -2.80 -10.36 5.56
CA THR A 177 -3.53 -9.14 5.24
C THR A 177 -2.75 -7.91 5.70
N TRP A 178 -3.33 -6.73 5.59
CA TRP A 178 -2.77 -5.47 6.05
C TRP A 178 -2.34 -5.52 7.52
N MET A 179 -1.14 -5.02 7.81
CA MET A 179 -0.70 -4.72 9.18
C MET A 179 -1.40 -3.44 9.66
N LYS A 180 -1.77 -3.42 10.95
CA LYS A 180 -2.45 -2.29 11.59
C LYS A 180 -1.73 -1.88 12.85
#